data_782082b8503648cdae78068f1bb05195
#
_entry.id   782082b8503648cdae78068f1bb05195
#
_cell.length_a   1.000
_cell.length_b   1.000
_cell.length_c   1.000
_cell.angle_alpha   90.00
_cell.angle_beta   90.00
_cell.angle_gamma   90.00
#
_symmetry.space_group_name_H-M   'P 1'
#
loop_
_entity.id
_entity.type
_entity.pdbx_description
1 polymer ?
#
loop_
_entity_poly.entity_id
_entity_poly.type
_entity_poly.pdbx_seq_one_letter_code
_entity_poly.pdbx_strand_id
1 'polypeptide(L)'
;MKKTLDANKLKLIAIIAMTLDHIAWLLFPGYSDGALPVVMHIIGRLTCPIMCYFIAEGYYHTRNIRKYTFRLFLFAVISHFAYIFASNDFVDARSFIPFYFGSILNQTSVMWPLAWGLVMLRVANSERFTQLQKTLLVILICLVSFPSDWSC
;
A
#
# COMPACT_ATOMS: atom_id res chain seq x y z
N MET A 1 18.55 -3.91 -27.43
CA MET A 1 18.46 -4.61 -26.11
C MET A 1 17.08 -5.24 -26.00
N LYS A 2 16.97 -6.57 -25.89
CA LYS A 2 15.70 -7.24 -25.63
C LYS A 2 15.25 -6.83 -24.22
N LYS A 3 14.11 -6.14 -24.08
CA LYS A 3 13.47 -5.92 -22.77
C LYS A 3 13.06 -7.29 -22.23
N THR A 4 13.85 -7.84 -21.33
CA THR A 4 13.63 -9.16 -20.73
C THR A 4 12.49 -9.16 -19.71
N LEU A 5 12.19 -8.00 -19.13
CA LEU A 5 11.04 -7.78 -18.24
C LEU A 5 10.06 -6.79 -18.88
N ASP A 6 8.85 -7.26 -19.11
CA ASP A 6 7.70 -6.47 -19.52
C ASP A 6 6.89 -6.04 -18.27
N ALA A 7 6.18 -4.90 -18.35
CA ALA A 7 5.34 -4.39 -17.27
C ALA A 7 4.36 -5.45 -16.72
N ASN A 8 3.82 -6.29 -17.60
CA ASN A 8 2.92 -7.37 -17.21
C ASN A 8 3.63 -8.48 -16.39
N LYS A 9 4.87 -8.82 -16.77
CA LYS A 9 5.68 -9.79 -16.02
C LYS A 9 6.03 -9.25 -14.63
N LEU A 10 6.35 -7.97 -14.53
CA LEU A 10 6.66 -7.32 -13.27
C LEU A 10 5.44 -7.28 -12.34
N LYS A 11 4.24 -7.00 -12.88
CA LYS A 11 2.98 -7.10 -12.12
C LYS A 11 2.71 -8.52 -11.62
N LEU A 12 2.97 -9.52 -12.47
CA LEU A 12 2.80 -10.92 -12.09
C LEU A 12 3.76 -11.30 -10.94
N ILE A 13 5.01 -10.87 -11.00
CA ILE A 13 6.00 -11.08 -9.95
C ILE A 13 5.51 -10.45 -8.64
N ALA A 14 5.01 -9.20 -8.68
CA ALA A 14 4.47 -8.53 -7.51
C ALA A 14 3.26 -9.28 -6.90
N ILE A 15 2.34 -9.77 -7.73
CA ILE A 15 1.18 -10.54 -7.27
C ILE A 15 1.62 -11.85 -6.61
N ILE A 16 2.55 -12.58 -7.21
CA ILE A 16 3.09 -13.83 -6.64
C ILE A 16 3.79 -13.55 -5.31
N ALA A 17 4.65 -12.52 -5.25
CA ALA A 17 5.35 -12.15 -4.04
C ALA A 17 4.38 -11.77 -2.90
N MET A 18 3.35 -10.97 -3.20
CA MET A 18 2.29 -10.61 -2.26
C MET A 18 1.51 -11.84 -1.78
N THR A 19 1.18 -12.76 -2.69
CA THR A 19 0.46 -14.00 -2.33
C THR A 19 1.29 -14.86 -1.39
N LEU A 20 2.61 -14.99 -1.64
CA LEU A 20 3.52 -15.72 -0.77
C LEU A 20 3.60 -15.12 0.63
N ASP A 21 3.62 -13.79 0.73
CA ASP A 21 3.60 -13.09 2.01
C ASP A 21 2.32 -13.37 2.82
N HIS A 22 1.16 -13.29 2.17
CA HIS A 22 -0.12 -13.58 2.82
C HIS A 22 -0.25 -15.06 3.22
N ILE A 23 0.27 -15.99 2.42
CA ILE A 23 0.34 -17.41 2.78
C ILE A 23 1.25 -17.60 3.99
N ALA A 24 2.37 -16.88 4.07
CA ALA A 24 3.26 -16.95 5.22
C ALA A 24 2.57 -16.51 6.50
N TRP A 25 1.79 -15.41 6.47
CA TRP A 25 0.98 -14.96 7.60
C TRP A 25 -0.09 -15.97 8.03
N LEU A 26 -0.71 -16.65 7.05
CA LEU A 26 -1.75 -17.65 7.33
C LEU A 26 -1.19 -18.94 7.95
N LEU A 27 -0.03 -19.41 7.45
CA LEU A 27 0.58 -20.67 7.91
C LEU A 27 1.44 -20.50 9.17
N PHE A 28 2.03 -19.33 9.34
CA PHE A 28 2.93 -18.99 10.44
C PHE A 28 2.49 -17.70 11.13
N PRO A 29 1.35 -17.72 11.88
CA PRO A 29 0.85 -16.54 12.55
C PRO A 29 1.87 -16.07 13.60
N GLY A 30 2.25 -14.81 13.51
CA GLY A 30 3.36 -14.21 14.25
C GLY A 30 4.70 -14.39 13.55
N TYR A 31 5.70 -13.69 14.03
CA TYR A 31 7.09 -13.89 13.57
C TYR A 31 7.64 -15.17 14.23
N SER A 32 7.38 -16.33 13.63
CA SER A 32 8.01 -17.56 14.06
C SER A 32 9.50 -17.53 13.65
N ASP A 33 10.39 -17.98 14.54
CA ASP A 33 11.86 -17.98 14.37
C ASP A 33 12.38 -18.97 13.30
N GLY A 34 11.53 -19.34 12.33
CA GLY A 34 11.89 -20.25 11.24
C GLY A 34 12.49 -19.50 10.04
N ALA A 35 13.51 -20.08 9.41
CA ALA A 35 14.11 -19.52 8.19
C ALA A 35 13.10 -19.41 7.03
N LEU A 36 12.15 -20.34 6.93
CA LEU A 36 11.16 -20.38 5.85
C LEU A 36 10.19 -19.19 5.88
N PRO A 37 9.53 -18.86 7.02
CA PRO A 37 8.66 -17.68 7.11
C PRO A 37 9.42 -16.39 6.80
N VAL A 38 10.63 -16.24 7.33
CA VAL A 38 11.47 -15.06 7.10
C VAL A 38 11.77 -14.86 5.60
N VAL A 39 12.15 -15.92 4.89
CA VAL A 39 12.39 -15.86 3.43
C VAL A 39 11.11 -15.49 2.68
N MET A 40 9.96 -16.05 3.05
CA MET A 40 8.68 -15.74 2.40
C MET A 40 8.31 -14.26 2.60
N HIS A 41 8.51 -13.71 3.80
CA HIS A 41 8.28 -12.29 4.09
C HIS A 41 9.26 -11.37 3.35
N ILE A 42 10.54 -11.74 3.23
CA ILE A 42 11.53 -10.98 2.44
C ILE A 42 11.11 -10.92 0.96
N ILE A 43 10.65 -12.03 0.40
CA ILE A 43 10.14 -12.05 -0.97
C ILE A 43 8.88 -11.19 -1.08
N GLY A 44 7.98 -11.27 -0.12
CA GLY A 44 6.75 -10.46 -0.07
C GLY A 44 7.02 -8.96 -0.09
N ARG A 45 8.03 -8.51 0.64
CA ARG A 45 8.43 -7.10 0.67
C ARG A 45 8.89 -6.53 -0.67
N LEU A 46 9.25 -7.37 -1.64
CA LEU A 46 9.54 -6.94 -3.00
C LEU A 46 8.32 -6.32 -3.71
N THR A 47 7.12 -6.64 -3.26
CA THR A 47 5.87 -6.09 -3.81
C THR A 47 5.79 -4.59 -3.66
N CYS A 48 6.21 -4.04 -2.50
CA CYS A 48 6.09 -2.62 -2.20
C CYS A 48 6.83 -1.72 -3.21
N PRO A 49 8.14 -1.88 -3.46
CA PRO A 49 8.86 -1.05 -4.43
C PRO A 49 8.32 -1.23 -5.86
N ILE A 50 7.86 -2.42 -6.23
CA ILE A 50 7.26 -2.66 -7.55
C ILE A 50 5.93 -1.88 -7.67
N MET A 51 5.08 -1.91 -6.65
CA MET A 51 3.81 -1.17 -6.65
C MET A 51 4.03 0.35 -6.63
N CYS A 52 4.99 0.84 -5.85
CA CYS A 52 5.39 2.25 -5.86
C CYS A 52 5.85 2.69 -7.26
N TYR A 53 6.64 1.87 -7.95
CA TYR A 53 7.03 2.12 -9.33
C TYR A 53 5.82 2.24 -10.25
N PHE A 54 4.85 1.32 -10.19
CA PHE A 54 3.65 1.39 -11.01
C PHE A 54 2.74 2.58 -10.69
N ILE A 55 2.68 3.01 -9.44
CA ILE A 55 1.95 4.22 -9.07
C ILE A 55 2.62 5.45 -9.69
N ALA A 56 3.95 5.54 -9.64
CA ALA A 56 4.70 6.63 -10.26
C ALA A 56 4.55 6.61 -11.79
N GLU A 57 4.70 5.46 -12.42
CA GLU A 57 4.49 5.32 -13.87
C GLU A 57 3.06 5.69 -14.27
N GLY A 58 2.06 5.20 -13.52
CA GLY A 58 0.65 5.53 -13.71
C GLY A 58 0.37 7.02 -13.56
N TYR A 59 1.07 7.72 -12.65
CA TYR A 59 0.96 9.16 -12.49
C TYR A 59 1.35 9.90 -13.77
N TYR A 60 2.47 9.55 -14.39
CA TYR A 60 2.97 10.20 -15.60
C TYR A 60 2.18 9.86 -16.86
N HIS A 61 1.59 8.67 -16.93
CA HIS A 61 0.87 8.21 -18.12
C HIS A 61 -0.64 8.48 -18.07
N THR A 62 -1.20 8.89 -16.92
CA THR A 62 -2.65 9.04 -16.80
C THR A 62 -3.11 10.41 -17.32
N ARG A 63 -4.15 10.42 -18.15
CA ARG A 63 -4.77 11.67 -18.66
C ARG A 63 -5.57 12.40 -17.58
N ASN A 64 -6.11 11.66 -16.60
CA ASN A 64 -6.97 12.22 -15.55
C ASN A 64 -6.56 11.72 -14.18
N ILE A 65 -5.63 12.45 -13.56
CA ILE A 65 -5.08 12.13 -12.25
C ILE A 65 -6.16 12.10 -11.15
N ARG A 66 -7.22 12.92 -11.25
CA ARG A 66 -8.31 12.93 -10.25
C ARG A 66 -9.06 11.61 -10.26
N LYS A 67 -9.43 11.09 -11.44
CA LYS A 67 -10.11 9.79 -11.57
C LYS A 67 -9.19 8.66 -11.12
N TYR A 68 -7.89 8.74 -11.41
CA TYR A 68 -6.94 7.73 -10.98
C TYR A 68 -6.80 7.71 -9.46
N THR A 69 -6.62 8.86 -8.81
CA THR A 69 -6.58 8.99 -7.35
C THR A 69 -7.87 8.47 -6.70
N PHE A 70 -9.04 8.86 -7.23
CA PHE A 70 -10.32 8.42 -6.71
C PHE A 70 -10.47 6.88 -6.76
N ARG A 71 -10.12 6.26 -7.89
CA ARG A 71 -10.15 4.80 -8.03
C ARG A 71 -9.23 4.13 -7.02
N LEU A 72 -8.04 4.67 -6.80
CA LEU A 72 -7.07 4.09 -5.88
C LEU A 72 -7.58 4.16 -4.43
N PHE A 73 -8.16 5.28 -4.00
CA PHE A 73 -8.82 5.39 -2.69
C PHE A 73 -10.03 4.47 -2.57
N LEU A 74 -10.85 4.35 -3.61
CA LEU A 74 -11.97 3.43 -3.62
C LEU A 74 -11.53 1.98 -3.41
N PHE A 75 -10.48 1.56 -4.14
CA PHE A 75 -9.90 0.23 -3.94
C PHE A 75 -9.26 0.06 -2.56
N ALA A 76 -8.65 1.11 -1.99
CA ALA A 76 -8.11 1.07 -0.65
C ALA A 76 -9.20 0.81 0.40
N VAL A 77 -10.36 1.46 0.26
CA VAL A 77 -11.52 1.23 1.14
C VAL A 77 -12.08 -0.18 0.98
N ILE A 78 -12.28 -0.65 -0.26
CA ILE A 78 -12.76 -2.02 -0.53
C ILE A 78 -11.78 -3.06 0.04
N SER A 79 -10.49 -2.85 -0.17
CA SER A 79 -9.43 -3.72 0.31
C SER A 79 -9.35 -3.77 1.84
N HIS A 80 -9.69 -2.69 2.53
CA HIS A 80 -9.78 -2.67 3.98
C HIS A 80 -10.81 -3.69 4.50
N PHE A 81 -12.01 -3.71 3.94
CA PHE A 81 -13.05 -4.67 4.34
C PHE A 81 -12.63 -6.11 4.03
N ALA A 82 -12.01 -6.36 2.87
CA ALA A 82 -11.50 -7.68 2.53
C ALA A 82 -10.40 -8.15 3.51
N TYR A 83 -9.53 -7.23 3.95
CA TYR A 83 -8.48 -7.51 4.90
C TYR A 83 -9.04 -7.92 6.27
N ILE A 84 -10.00 -7.17 6.82
CA ILE A 84 -10.66 -7.48 8.09
C ILE A 84 -11.37 -8.84 7.99
N PHE A 85 -12.02 -9.11 6.85
CA PHE A 85 -12.67 -10.39 6.62
C PHE A 85 -11.68 -11.56 6.65
N ALA A 86 -10.49 -11.40 6.12
CA ALA A 86 -9.45 -12.42 6.08
C ALA A 86 -8.73 -12.61 7.43
N SER A 87 -8.58 -11.54 8.23
CA SER A 87 -7.87 -11.58 9.51
C SER A 87 -8.67 -12.16 10.67
N ASN A 88 -9.93 -12.58 10.46
CA ASN A 88 -10.85 -13.08 11.50
C ASN A 88 -11.10 -12.10 12.67
N ASP A 89 -10.78 -10.83 12.53
CA ASP A 89 -11.03 -9.77 13.51
C ASP A 89 -12.53 -9.37 13.56
N PHE A 90 -13.42 -10.31 13.24
CA PHE A 90 -14.87 -10.09 13.25
C PHE A 90 -15.47 -9.80 14.64
N VAL A 91 -14.67 -9.96 15.69
CA VAL A 91 -15.19 -9.95 17.08
C VAL A 91 -15.66 -8.56 17.49
N ASP A 92 -15.19 -7.50 16.85
CA ASP A 92 -15.58 -6.11 17.18
C ASP A 92 -16.12 -5.38 15.94
N ALA A 93 -17.38 -4.93 16.01
CA ALA A 93 -17.99 -4.08 14.97
C ALA A 93 -17.18 -2.79 14.69
N ARG A 94 -16.32 -2.41 15.63
CA ARG A 94 -15.42 -1.25 15.54
C ARG A 94 -14.25 -1.48 14.61
N SER A 95 -13.81 -2.73 14.40
CA SER A 95 -12.73 -3.09 13.46
C SER A 95 -13.10 -2.82 12.00
N PHE A 96 -14.41 -2.74 11.68
CA PHE A 96 -14.89 -2.36 10.36
C PHE A 96 -14.71 -0.87 10.02
N ILE A 97 -14.41 -0.02 11.01
CA ILE A 97 -14.23 1.42 10.78
C ILE A 97 -12.76 1.68 10.47
N PRO A 98 -12.41 2.13 9.24
CA PRO A 98 -11.03 2.50 8.89
C PRO A 98 -10.54 3.59 9.86
N PHE A 99 -9.33 3.42 10.41
CA PHE A 99 -8.72 4.38 11.34
C PHE A 99 -9.49 4.63 12.64
N TYR A 100 -10.08 3.60 13.22
CA TYR A 100 -10.68 3.75 14.55
C TYR A 100 -9.62 4.12 15.60
N PHE A 101 -9.80 5.25 16.25
CA PHE A 101 -8.85 5.81 17.22
C PHE A 101 -8.58 4.93 18.46
N GLY A 102 -9.40 3.94 18.72
CA GLY A 102 -9.21 2.99 19.83
C GLY A 102 -8.18 1.90 19.58
N SER A 103 -7.75 1.72 18.31
CA SER A 103 -6.69 0.79 17.94
C SER A 103 -5.76 1.47 16.92
N ILE A 104 -4.68 2.06 17.41
CA ILE A 104 -3.62 2.65 16.58
C ILE A 104 -2.99 1.60 15.64
N LEU A 105 -3.17 0.33 15.98
CA LEU A 105 -2.67 -0.83 15.22
C LEU A 105 -3.72 -1.42 14.26
N ASN A 106 -4.86 -0.77 14.07
CA ASN A 106 -5.86 -1.21 13.11
C ASN A 106 -5.37 -0.90 11.69
N GLN A 107 -4.61 -1.84 11.15
CA GLN A 107 -3.89 -1.71 9.89
C GLN A 107 -4.89 -1.66 8.74
N THR A 108 -4.83 -0.56 7.99
CA THR A 108 -5.48 -0.48 6.69
C THR A 108 -4.61 -1.20 5.65
N SER A 109 -5.23 -1.67 4.57
CA SER A 109 -4.49 -2.38 3.51
C SER A 109 -3.36 -1.53 2.90
N VAL A 110 -2.36 -2.19 2.34
CA VAL A 110 -1.23 -1.60 1.58
C VAL A 110 -1.68 -0.60 0.50
N MET A 111 -2.91 -0.70 0.01
CA MET A 111 -3.47 0.23 -0.98
C MET A 111 -3.63 1.65 -0.45
N TRP A 112 -3.77 1.83 0.85
CA TRP A 112 -3.93 3.14 1.47
C TRP A 112 -2.68 4.01 1.38
N PRO A 113 -1.48 3.57 1.84
CA PRO A 113 -0.25 4.35 1.67
C PRO A 113 0.10 4.58 0.20
N LEU A 114 -0.23 3.65 -0.70
CA LEU A 114 -0.04 3.85 -2.14
C LEU A 114 -0.93 4.98 -2.69
N ALA A 115 -2.17 5.08 -2.22
CA ALA A 115 -3.08 6.17 -2.59
C ALA A 115 -2.56 7.53 -2.11
N TRP A 116 -2.04 7.61 -0.89
CA TRP A 116 -1.40 8.81 -0.36
C TRP A 116 -0.09 9.13 -1.05
N GLY A 117 0.70 8.13 -1.44
CA GLY A 117 1.90 8.31 -2.27
C GLY A 117 1.58 8.99 -3.61
N LEU A 118 0.46 8.64 -4.23
CA LEU A 118 0.00 9.32 -5.45
C LEU A 118 -0.37 10.79 -5.19
N VAL A 119 -1.02 11.10 -4.08
CA VAL A 119 -1.31 12.50 -3.67
C VAL A 119 -0.02 13.26 -3.41
N MET A 120 0.96 12.64 -2.75
CA MET A 120 2.27 13.22 -2.50
C MET A 120 3.00 13.57 -3.80
N LEU A 121 3.01 12.68 -4.78
CA LEU A 121 3.58 12.95 -6.12
C LEU A 121 2.90 14.15 -6.78
N ARG A 122 1.58 14.26 -6.66
CA ARG A 122 0.83 15.39 -7.21
C ARG A 122 1.16 16.70 -6.51
N VAL A 123 1.34 16.71 -5.19
CA VAL A 123 1.75 17.90 -4.42
C VAL A 123 3.17 18.31 -4.79
N ALA A 124 4.10 17.35 -4.85
CA ALA A 124 5.50 17.60 -5.18
C ALA A 124 5.68 18.22 -6.58
N ASN A 125 4.91 17.73 -7.57
CA ASN A 125 4.97 18.24 -8.95
C ASN A 125 4.06 19.45 -9.23
N SER A 126 3.37 19.97 -8.23
CA SER A 126 2.48 21.12 -8.41
C SER A 126 3.28 22.43 -8.37
N GLU A 127 3.09 23.29 -9.36
CA GLU A 127 3.65 24.65 -9.37
C GLU A 127 2.85 25.66 -8.51
N ARG A 128 1.69 25.23 -7.99
CA ARG A 128 0.79 26.11 -7.20
C ARG A 128 1.27 26.37 -5.78
N PHE A 129 2.16 25.53 -5.26
CA PHE A 129 2.62 25.60 -3.89
C PHE A 129 4.08 26.06 -3.81
N THR A 130 4.39 26.89 -2.83
CA THR A 130 5.76 27.24 -2.48
C THR A 130 6.50 26.02 -1.92
N GLN A 131 7.83 26.02 -1.93
CA GLN A 131 8.62 24.89 -1.40
C GLN A 131 8.30 24.58 0.06
N LEU A 132 8.09 25.61 0.88
CA LEU A 132 7.69 25.43 2.27
C LEU A 132 6.33 24.71 2.39
N GLN A 133 5.33 25.15 1.60
CA GLN A 133 4.01 24.53 1.58
C GLN A 133 4.07 23.06 1.12
N LYS A 134 4.88 22.75 0.09
CA LYS A 134 5.09 21.38 -0.37
C LYS A 134 5.67 20.51 0.74
N THR A 135 6.69 20.99 1.43
CA THR A 135 7.32 20.26 2.54
C THR A 135 6.32 20.01 3.68
N LEU A 136 5.56 21.03 4.09
CA LEU A 136 4.54 20.89 5.13
C LEU A 136 3.44 19.90 4.74
N LEU A 137 2.96 19.94 3.48
CA LEU A 137 1.96 19.02 2.97
C LEU A 137 2.47 17.59 2.89
N VAL A 138 3.73 17.38 2.49
CA VAL A 138 4.36 16.06 2.48
C VAL A 138 4.46 15.50 3.91
N ILE A 139 4.91 16.29 4.87
CA ILE A 139 4.96 15.90 6.28
C ILE A 139 3.55 15.54 6.79
N LEU A 140 2.55 16.34 6.47
CA LEU A 140 1.16 16.07 6.84
C LEU A 140 0.66 14.74 6.23
N ILE A 141 0.94 14.49 4.95
CA ILE A 141 0.58 13.24 4.27
C ILE A 141 1.29 12.05 4.94
N CYS A 142 2.56 12.18 5.28
CA CYS A 142 3.29 11.13 6.01
C CYS A 142 2.66 10.86 7.38
N LEU A 143 2.27 11.88 8.11
CA LEU A 143 1.57 11.73 9.40
C LEU A 143 0.21 11.05 9.26
N VAL A 144 -0.57 11.40 8.22
CA VAL A 144 -1.88 10.79 7.95
C VAL A 144 -1.74 9.34 7.48
N SER A 145 -0.69 9.01 6.74
CA SER A 145 -0.43 7.64 6.28
C SER A 145 0.29 6.77 7.32
N PHE A 146 0.82 7.38 8.39
CA PHE A 146 1.55 6.69 9.45
C PHE A 146 0.76 5.55 10.14
N PRO A 147 -0.55 5.67 10.43
CA PRO A 147 -1.34 4.57 11.01
C PRO A 147 -1.69 3.46 10.02
N SER A 148 -1.30 3.57 8.74
CA SER A 148 -1.51 2.52 7.76
C SER A 148 -0.41 1.48 7.83
N ASP A 149 -0.66 0.33 7.20
CA ASP A 149 0.17 -0.85 7.23
C ASP A 149 1.69 -0.57 7.21
N TRP A 150 2.38 -0.95 8.27
CA TRP A 150 3.82 -0.83 8.46
C TRP A 150 4.60 -1.98 7.82
N SER A 151 3.93 -2.90 7.16
CA SER A 151 4.55 -4.08 6.56
C SER A 151 5.30 -3.78 5.25
N CYS A 152 5.26 -2.54 4.78
CA CYS A 152 6.03 -2.10 3.61
C CYS A 152 7.40 -1.55 3.96
#